data_29b4d86f6155221f1019668d75bc34f3
#
_entry.id   29b4d86f6155221f1019668d75bc34f3
#
_cell.length_a   1.000
_cell.length_b   1.000
_cell.length_c   1.000
_cell.angle_alpha   90.00
_cell.angle_beta   90.00
_cell.angle_gamma   90.00
#
_symmetry.space_group_name_H-M   'P 1'
#
loop_
_entity.id
_entity.type
_entity.pdbx_description
1 polymer ?
#
loop_
_entity_poly.entity_id
_entity_poly.type
_entity_poly.pdbx_seq_one_letter_code
_entity_poly.pdbx_strand_id
1 'polypeptide(L)'
;MTTWIATTQDNKLADKSSEIEYTHATSASDLQLDGNEYQALRGFGGCFNELGWLPLQTVTEEERDQIIKELFSPDEMNFTFNRAPVGANDFADHWYSYNETDGDYEMECISSN
;
A
#
# COMPACT_ATOMS: atom_id res chain seq x y z
N MET A 1 21.53 -8.11 10.62
CA MET A 1 22.18 -7.22 9.65
C MET A 1 21.22 -6.07 9.42
N THR A 2 21.67 -4.82 9.51
CA THR A 2 20.80 -3.66 9.31
C THR A 2 20.86 -3.26 7.85
N THR A 3 19.70 -3.04 7.23
CA THR A 3 19.58 -2.57 5.84
C THR A 3 19.12 -1.13 5.84
N TRP A 4 19.76 -0.32 5.02
CA TRP A 4 19.39 1.09 4.83
C TRP A 4 19.14 1.35 3.35
N ILE A 5 17.88 1.51 2.98
CA ILE A 5 17.45 1.91 1.64
C ILE A 5 16.97 3.36 1.71
N ALA A 6 17.54 4.20 0.88
CA ALA A 6 17.19 5.62 0.83
C ALA A 6 16.74 6.04 -0.57
N THR A 7 15.76 6.96 -0.60
CA THR A 7 15.34 7.62 -1.83
C THR A 7 15.64 9.11 -1.73
N THR A 8 16.38 9.61 -2.69
CA THR A 8 16.67 11.04 -2.86
C THR A 8 16.14 11.50 -4.22
N GLN A 9 16.23 12.79 -4.50
CA GLN A 9 15.84 13.34 -5.79
C GLN A 9 16.55 12.66 -6.96
N ASP A 10 17.83 12.33 -6.80
CA ASP A 10 18.70 11.80 -7.86
C ASP A 10 18.85 10.28 -7.82
N ASN A 11 18.56 9.65 -6.69
CA ASN A 11 18.68 8.21 -6.49
C ASN A 11 17.45 7.65 -5.79
N LYS A 12 16.70 6.78 -6.48
CA LYS A 12 15.55 6.10 -5.91
C LYS A 12 15.93 4.70 -5.44
N LEU A 13 15.46 4.32 -4.25
CA LEU A 13 15.68 3.01 -3.64
C LEU A 13 17.16 2.58 -3.61
N ALA A 14 18.07 3.52 -3.39
CA ALA A 14 19.51 3.25 -3.31
C ALA A 14 19.82 2.49 -2.01
N ASP A 15 20.51 1.36 -2.14
CA ASP A 15 21.05 0.64 -0.98
C ASP A 15 22.28 1.36 -0.43
N LYS A 16 22.13 1.89 0.76
CA LYS A 16 23.17 2.60 1.52
C LYS A 16 23.66 1.80 2.73
N SER A 17 23.36 0.53 2.79
CA SER A 17 23.70 -0.33 3.93
C SER A 17 25.21 -0.38 4.20
N SER A 18 26.04 -0.19 3.17
CA SER A 18 27.49 -0.11 3.31
C SER A 18 28.00 1.18 3.98
N GLU A 19 27.16 2.22 4.04
CA GLU A 19 27.49 3.50 4.69
C GLU A 19 27.15 3.48 6.20
N ILE A 20 26.57 2.38 6.72
CA ILE A 20 26.25 2.25 8.14
C ILE A 20 27.50 1.95 8.94
N GLU A 21 27.84 2.85 9.84
CA GLU A 21 28.92 2.67 10.80
C GLU A 21 28.36 2.20 12.14
N TYR A 22 28.89 1.08 12.64
CA TYR A 22 28.56 0.56 13.97
C TYR A 22 29.61 1.01 14.96
N THR A 23 29.21 1.86 15.90
CA THR A 23 30.09 2.35 16.94
C THR A 23 29.59 1.92 18.32
N HIS A 24 30.53 1.72 19.25
CA HIS A 24 30.18 1.61 20.66
C HIS A 24 30.07 3.04 21.23
N ALA A 25 28.95 3.69 20.96
CA ALA A 25 28.74 5.06 21.41
C ALA A 25 28.62 5.13 22.94
N THR A 26 29.42 6.01 23.55
CA THR A 26 29.31 6.36 24.96
C THR A 26 28.59 7.69 25.17
N SER A 27 28.19 8.36 24.08
CA SER A 27 27.45 9.62 24.07
C SER A 27 25.96 9.39 23.84
N ALA A 28 25.15 10.37 24.25
CA ALA A 28 23.72 10.36 23.98
C ALA A 28 23.46 10.30 22.46
N SER A 29 22.64 9.36 22.03
CA SER A 29 22.16 9.26 20.65
C SER A 29 20.88 10.08 20.48
N ASP A 30 20.65 10.56 19.26
CA ASP A 30 19.44 11.33 18.92
C ASP A 30 18.15 10.48 19.04
N LEU A 31 18.28 9.16 18.86
CA LEU A 31 17.20 8.19 19.01
C LEU A 31 17.62 7.08 19.98
N GLN A 32 16.76 6.77 20.95
CA GLN A 32 16.97 5.71 21.92
C GLN A 32 15.71 4.86 22.03
N LEU A 33 15.90 3.55 22.14
CA LEU A 33 14.80 2.64 22.53
C LEU A 33 14.56 2.84 24.04
N ASP A 34 13.33 3.18 24.41
CA ASP A 34 12.92 3.40 25.79
C ASP A 34 12.58 2.09 26.53
N GLY A 35 12.57 0.96 25.81
CA GLY A 35 12.23 -0.36 26.35
C GLY A 35 10.73 -0.58 26.56
N ASN A 36 9.89 0.37 26.18
CA ASN A 36 8.46 0.21 26.29
C ASN A 36 7.87 -0.48 25.05
N GLU A 37 6.86 -1.30 25.26
CA GLU A 37 6.05 -1.88 24.19
C GLU A 37 4.76 -1.06 24.04
N TYR A 38 4.47 -0.67 22.79
CA TYR A 38 3.27 0.08 22.44
C TYR A 38 2.31 -0.83 21.63
N GLN A 39 1.50 -0.27 20.74
CA GLN A 39 0.60 -1.07 19.92
C GLN A 39 1.36 -1.96 18.91
N ALA A 40 0.87 -3.17 18.72
CA ALA A 40 1.35 -4.03 17.65
C ALA A 40 0.82 -3.53 16.29
N LEU A 41 1.72 -3.30 15.35
CA LEU A 41 1.36 -3.03 13.96
C LEU A 41 0.84 -4.32 13.31
N ARG A 42 -0.38 -4.29 12.77
CA ARG A 42 -1.00 -5.46 12.12
C ARG A 42 -0.57 -5.63 10.68
N GLY A 43 -0.02 -4.59 10.06
CA GLY A 43 0.45 -4.61 8.69
C GLY A 43 0.50 -3.23 8.06
N PHE A 44 0.93 -3.20 6.83
CA PHE A 44 0.97 -2.03 5.97
C PHE A 44 0.21 -2.33 4.68
N GLY A 45 -0.18 -1.29 3.97
CA GLY A 45 -0.84 -1.44 2.69
C GLY A 45 -1.24 -0.10 2.11
N GLY A 46 -2.05 -0.15 1.07
CA GLY A 46 -2.50 1.02 0.34
C GLY A 46 -3.99 1.01 0.04
N CYS A 47 -4.43 1.98 -0.73
CA CYS A 47 -5.76 2.00 -1.32
C CYS A 47 -5.72 1.26 -2.66
N PHE A 48 -6.50 0.19 -2.77
CA PHE A 48 -6.72 -0.53 -4.02
C PHE A 48 -8.05 -0.05 -4.60
N ASN A 49 -8.00 0.78 -5.63
CA ASN A 49 -9.14 1.49 -6.21
C ASN A 49 -9.17 1.34 -7.74
N GLU A 50 -10.22 1.86 -8.38
CA GLU A 50 -10.42 1.73 -9.83
C GLU A 50 -9.29 2.35 -10.63
N LEU A 51 -8.85 3.58 -10.31
CA LEU A 51 -7.73 4.24 -11.01
C LEU A 51 -6.39 3.51 -10.81
N GLY A 52 -6.24 2.71 -9.75
CA GLY A 52 -5.13 1.79 -9.58
C GLY A 52 -5.28 0.51 -10.41
N TRP A 53 -6.51 0.04 -10.61
CA TRP A 53 -6.80 -1.18 -11.36
C TRP A 53 -6.77 -0.97 -12.88
N LEU A 54 -7.29 0.15 -13.39
CA LEU A 54 -7.37 0.42 -14.83
C LEU A 54 -6.02 0.29 -15.56
N PRO A 55 -4.88 0.85 -15.07
CA PRO A 55 -3.58 0.63 -15.70
C PRO A 55 -3.18 -0.84 -15.74
N LEU A 56 -3.56 -1.65 -14.76
CA LEU A 56 -3.26 -3.07 -14.73
C LEU A 56 -4.02 -3.87 -15.79
N GLN A 57 -5.10 -3.31 -16.33
CA GLN A 57 -5.81 -3.90 -17.47
C GLN A 57 -5.14 -3.63 -18.83
N THR A 58 -4.18 -2.71 -18.88
CA THR A 58 -3.48 -2.36 -20.14
C THR A 58 -2.21 -3.17 -20.36
N VAL A 59 -1.73 -3.89 -19.34
CA VAL A 59 -0.58 -4.80 -19.44
C VAL A 59 -1.04 -6.24 -19.72
N THR A 60 -0.12 -7.12 -20.02
CA THR A 60 -0.46 -8.56 -20.22
C THR A 60 -0.96 -9.20 -18.92
N GLU A 61 -1.62 -10.34 -19.04
CA GLU A 61 -2.12 -11.08 -17.88
C GLU A 61 -0.96 -11.52 -16.97
N GLU A 62 0.13 -11.99 -17.58
CA GLU A 62 1.34 -12.41 -16.86
C GLU A 62 1.97 -11.25 -16.08
N GLU A 63 2.07 -10.06 -16.68
CA GLU A 63 2.61 -8.87 -16.02
C GLU A 63 1.71 -8.41 -14.87
N ARG A 64 0.40 -8.41 -15.09
CA ARG A 64 -0.58 -8.08 -14.06
C ARG A 64 -0.49 -9.03 -12.87
N ASP A 65 -0.45 -10.34 -13.12
CA ASP A 65 -0.34 -11.35 -12.07
C ASP A 65 0.98 -11.21 -11.30
N GLN A 66 2.06 -10.87 -11.99
CA GLN A 66 3.35 -10.60 -11.36
C GLN A 66 3.28 -9.37 -10.45
N ILE A 67 2.68 -8.27 -10.90
CA ILE A 67 2.50 -7.05 -10.09
C ILE A 67 1.65 -7.34 -8.85
N ILE A 68 0.54 -8.05 -9.00
CA ILE A 68 -0.31 -8.44 -7.88
C ILE A 68 0.45 -9.31 -6.88
N LYS A 69 1.23 -10.25 -7.38
CA LYS A 69 2.08 -11.08 -6.54
C LYS A 69 3.10 -10.25 -5.76
N GLU A 70 3.79 -9.32 -6.41
CA GLU A 70 4.76 -8.44 -5.76
C GLU A 70 4.13 -7.55 -4.68
N LEU A 71 2.91 -7.08 -4.88
CA LEU A 71 2.20 -6.28 -3.89
C LEU A 71 1.82 -7.09 -2.63
N PHE A 72 1.38 -8.33 -2.78
CA PHE A 72 0.71 -9.07 -1.70
C PHE A 72 1.50 -10.27 -1.16
N SER A 73 2.55 -10.74 -1.84
CA SER A 73 3.36 -11.86 -1.34
C SER A 73 4.13 -11.48 -0.09
N PRO A 74 4.21 -12.38 0.91
CA PRO A 74 4.96 -12.16 2.14
C PRO A 74 6.46 -11.90 1.93
N ASP A 75 7.01 -12.41 0.84
CA ASP A 75 8.45 -12.27 0.51
C ASP A 75 8.75 -10.99 -0.30
N GLU A 76 7.71 -10.20 -0.65
CA GLU A 76 7.82 -8.99 -1.45
C GLU A 76 7.33 -7.77 -0.64
N MET A 77 6.41 -6.97 -1.18
CA MET A 77 5.90 -5.78 -0.46
C MET A 77 4.99 -6.14 0.72
N ASN A 78 4.42 -7.33 0.72
CA ASN A 78 3.63 -7.87 1.81
C ASN A 78 2.53 -6.93 2.32
N PHE A 79 1.73 -6.37 1.40
CA PHE A 79 0.58 -5.55 1.78
C PHE A 79 -0.50 -6.43 2.40
N THR A 80 -0.66 -6.33 3.71
CA THR A 80 -1.61 -7.13 4.49
C THR A 80 -2.82 -6.33 4.98
N PHE A 81 -2.79 -5.00 4.82
CA PHE A 81 -3.84 -4.11 5.29
C PHE A 81 -4.21 -3.12 4.19
N ASN A 82 -5.31 -3.39 3.48
CA ASN A 82 -5.68 -2.62 2.31
C ASN A 82 -7.04 -1.96 2.48
N ARG A 83 -7.22 -0.81 1.83
CA ARG A 83 -8.48 -0.10 1.73
C ARG A 83 -9.05 -0.26 0.32
N ALA A 84 -10.29 -0.68 0.23
CA ALA A 84 -11.07 -0.61 -0.99
C ALA A 84 -12.26 0.34 -0.79
N PRO A 85 -12.57 1.22 -1.74
CA PRO A 85 -13.76 2.07 -1.67
C PRO A 85 -15.02 1.26 -1.92
N VAL A 86 -16.12 1.72 -1.34
CA VAL A 86 -17.47 1.21 -1.60
C VAL A 86 -18.24 2.32 -2.32
N GLY A 87 -18.53 2.12 -3.61
CA GLY A 87 -19.09 3.13 -4.50
C GLY A 87 -18.04 4.12 -5.03
N ALA A 88 -18.49 5.05 -5.87
CA ALA A 88 -17.63 6.05 -6.49
C ALA A 88 -17.01 7.00 -5.46
N ASN A 89 -15.77 7.39 -5.72
CA ASN A 89 -14.99 8.34 -4.93
C ASN A 89 -13.99 9.06 -5.85
N ASP A 90 -13.07 9.84 -5.27
CA ASP A 90 -12.06 10.62 -6.02
C ASP A 90 -11.14 9.78 -6.92
N PHE A 91 -11.10 8.46 -6.72
CA PHE A 91 -10.29 7.51 -7.46
C PHE A 91 -11.12 6.50 -8.24
N ALA A 92 -12.38 6.81 -8.52
CA ALA A 92 -13.23 6.05 -9.42
C ALA A 92 -13.05 6.53 -10.87
N ASP A 93 -13.27 5.66 -11.84
CA ASP A 93 -13.24 5.99 -13.27
C ASP A 93 -14.35 6.96 -13.65
N HIS A 94 -15.52 6.77 -13.06
CA HIS A 94 -16.68 7.63 -13.25
C HIS A 94 -17.51 7.67 -11.97
N TRP A 95 -18.46 8.59 -11.91
CA TRP A 95 -19.34 8.71 -10.76
C TRP A 95 -20.49 7.69 -10.86
N TYR A 96 -20.69 6.91 -9.81
CA TYR A 96 -21.80 5.94 -9.70
C TYR A 96 -22.16 5.70 -8.24
N SER A 97 -23.38 5.21 -8.01
CA SER A 97 -23.76 4.54 -6.76
C SER A 97 -24.23 3.12 -7.05
N TYR A 98 -24.39 2.31 -6.01
CA TYR A 98 -24.87 0.91 -6.20
C TYR A 98 -26.37 0.83 -6.43
N ASN A 99 -27.12 1.88 -6.15
CA ASN A 99 -28.54 1.95 -6.44
C ASN A 99 -28.91 3.32 -7.03
N GLU A 100 -29.11 3.38 -8.33
CA GLU A 100 -29.52 4.54 -9.09
C GLU A 100 -31.03 4.51 -9.41
N THR A 101 -31.79 3.54 -8.83
CA THR A 101 -33.22 3.41 -9.04
C THR A 101 -34.00 4.30 -8.10
N ASP A 102 -34.69 5.29 -8.66
CA ASP A 102 -35.50 6.24 -7.86
C ASP A 102 -36.61 5.51 -7.11
N GLY A 103 -36.68 5.74 -5.79
CA GLY A 103 -37.70 5.15 -4.92
C GLY A 103 -37.44 3.69 -4.46
N ASP A 104 -36.33 3.09 -4.85
CA ASP A 104 -35.94 1.74 -4.42
C ASP A 104 -35.29 1.77 -3.02
N TYR A 105 -36.10 1.98 -1.99
CA TYR A 105 -35.64 2.03 -0.59
C TYR A 105 -35.32 0.64 -0.02
N GLU A 106 -35.86 -0.41 -0.62
CA GLU A 106 -35.60 -1.80 -0.21
C GLU A 106 -34.33 -2.37 -0.86
N MET A 107 -33.69 -1.60 -1.74
CA MET A 107 -32.45 -1.97 -2.45
C MET A 107 -32.58 -3.27 -3.25
N GLU A 108 -33.70 -3.45 -3.92
CA GLU A 108 -33.95 -4.63 -4.76
C GLU A 108 -33.23 -4.58 -6.12
N CYS A 109 -32.84 -3.35 -6.56
CA CYS A 109 -32.20 -3.09 -7.84
C CYS A 109 -30.70 -2.74 -7.69
N ILE A 110 -30.00 -3.36 -6.75
CA ILE A 110 -28.55 -3.12 -6.60
C ILE A 110 -27.82 -3.65 -7.84
N SER A 111 -27.04 -2.78 -8.49
CA SER A 111 -26.12 -3.18 -9.54
C SER A 111 -24.69 -3.14 -9.03
N SER A 112 -23.94 -4.22 -9.24
CA SER A 112 -22.48 -4.23 -9.15
C SER A 112 -21.95 -3.98 -10.57
N ASN A 113 -21.63 -2.73 -10.89
CA ASN A 113 -20.93 -2.42 -12.13
C ASN A 113 -19.50 -2.92 -12.10
#